data_dde8860bc722d8476a30fa21e5eb56ff
#
_entry.id   dde8860bc722d8476a30fa21e5eb56ff
#
_cell.length_a   1.000
_cell.length_b   1.000
_cell.length_c   1.000
_cell.angle_alpha   90.00
_cell.angle_beta   90.00
_cell.angle_gamma   90.00
#
_symmetry.space_group_name_H-M   'P 1'
#
loop_
_entity.id
_entity.type
_entity.pdbx_description
1 polymer ?
#
loop_
_entity_poly.entity_id
_entity_poly.type
_entity_poly.pdbx_seq_one_letter_code
_entity_poly.pdbx_strand_id
1 'polypeptide(L)'
;MQISGTGSRARDVVFAPRLQALLTGHRGEESFRLDPGTVGVAGAALTDRILAARPATEDERPTFKPLHGRSIPRAEAATVMQAIGRDVRTALKKPVPEDADLRGEWPHVGHVYLRDLILGEDPYRLRILMDRALELTPRLTWSVIAAGAALPGRLRPGAPVSAVAGLTAEAKGYQDRRYAMGLYRRAAAPVCFTVSTLVANALWLGSPFDDATSNRNILYEAMRLLPPSWNILRRASPEYPALDPRIGAGDDILLLPLLSHRDPALWEDPDVFRPERWDTLDPDGQPGYLPFGHESERCWGRHMVMPLAEMLLGMVRDGGLTVDPAQTASDVPLAGLMGVTGVRVTRR
;
A
#
# COMPACT_ATOMS: atom_id res chain seq x y z
N MET A 1 -8.08 15.06 -14.11
CA MET A 1 -6.67 15.51 -14.22
C MET A 1 -5.97 14.56 -15.19
N GLN A 2 -5.44 15.10 -16.29
CA GLN A 2 -4.66 14.29 -17.24
C GLN A 2 -3.26 14.11 -16.67
N ILE A 3 -2.85 12.86 -16.50
CA ILE A 3 -1.47 12.52 -16.21
C ILE A 3 -0.87 12.11 -17.56
N SER A 4 0.02 12.94 -18.10
CA SER A 4 0.64 12.67 -19.41
C SER A 4 1.71 11.59 -19.28
N GLY A 5 1.54 10.47 -19.96
CA GLY A 5 2.58 9.44 -20.12
C GLY A 5 3.45 9.72 -21.34
N THR A 6 4.72 9.46 -21.25
CA THR A 6 5.66 9.53 -22.37
C THR A 6 5.44 8.32 -23.29
N GLY A 7 4.59 8.44 -24.32
CA GLY A 7 4.65 7.50 -25.44
C GLY A 7 3.43 6.70 -25.85
N SER A 8 2.27 6.89 -25.26
CA SER A 8 1.00 6.32 -25.75
C SER A 8 -0.16 7.17 -25.29
N ARG A 9 -1.33 7.12 -25.96
CA ARG A 9 -2.52 7.90 -25.63
C ARG A 9 -2.64 8.13 -24.13
N ALA A 10 -2.66 9.42 -23.72
CA ALA A 10 -2.86 9.82 -22.33
C ALA A 10 -4.10 9.12 -21.76
N ARG A 11 -3.92 8.38 -20.67
CA ARG A 11 -5.02 7.74 -19.95
C ARG A 11 -5.44 8.64 -18.81
N ASP A 12 -6.74 8.80 -18.64
CA ASP A 12 -7.29 9.65 -17.59
C ASP A 12 -7.38 8.90 -16.25
N VAL A 13 -6.95 9.58 -15.19
CA VAL A 13 -7.18 9.14 -13.81
C VAL A 13 -8.33 9.95 -13.25
N VAL A 14 -9.41 9.29 -12.90
CA VAL A 14 -10.61 9.89 -12.34
C VAL A 14 -10.58 9.75 -10.83
N PHE A 15 -10.17 10.80 -10.14
CA PHE A 15 -10.14 10.80 -8.68
C PHE A 15 -11.53 10.97 -8.08
N ALA A 16 -11.79 10.28 -6.98
CA ALA A 16 -12.97 10.55 -6.16
C ALA A 16 -13.06 12.05 -5.83
N PRO A 17 -14.28 12.66 -5.76
CA PRO A 17 -14.45 14.11 -5.66
C PRO A 17 -13.64 14.79 -4.54
N ARG A 18 -13.52 14.14 -3.37
CA ARG A 18 -12.71 14.68 -2.26
C ARG A 18 -11.21 14.68 -2.55
N LEU A 19 -10.69 13.64 -3.21
CA LEU A 19 -9.28 13.61 -3.63
C LEU A 19 -9.01 14.65 -4.71
N GLN A 20 -9.92 14.79 -5.66
CA GLN A 20 -9.84 15.81 -6.70
C GLN A 20 -9.84 17.22 -6.09
N ALA A 21 -10.68 17.47 -5.10
CA ALA A 21 -10.74 18.76 -4.40
C ALA A 21 -9.42 19.07 -3.67
N LEU A 22 -8.80 18.10 -2.99
CA LEU A 22 -7.48 18.27 -2.37
C LEU A 22 -6.41 18.63 -3.40
N LEU A 23 -6.35 17.90 -4.52
CA LEU A 23 -5.35 18.09 -5.57
C LEU A 23 -5.50 19.45 -6.29
N THR A 24 -6.69 19.98 -6.40
CA THR A 24 -6.95 21.26 -7.10
C THR A 24 -6.97 22.45 -6.16
N GLY A 25 -7.42 22.28 -4.92
CA GLY A 25 -7.62 23.38 -3.96
C GLY A 25 -6.40 23.72 -3.11
N HIS A 26 -5.52 22.76 -2.86
CA HIS A 26 -4.47 22.92 -1.83
C HIS A 26 -3.05 22.61 -2.32
N ARG A 27 -2.86 22.63 -3.63
CA ARG A 27 -1.57 22.38 -4.22
C ARG A 27 -0.58 23.52 -3.93
N GLY A 28 0.60 23.16 -3.41
CA GLY A 28 1.62 24.15 -3.04
C GLY A 28 1.35 24.88 -1.72
N GLU A 29 0.26 24.57 -1.03
CA GLU A 29 0.04 25.06 0.33
C GLU A 29 0.85 24.25 1.34
N GLU A 30 1.43 24.90 2.33
CA GLU A 30 2.16 24.21 3.39
C GLU A 30 1.24 23.49 4.37
N SER A 31 0.20 24.23 4.83
CA SER A 31 -0.85 23.71 5.70
C SER A 31 -2.15 24.49 5.50
N PHE A 32 -3.28 23.82 5.75
CA PHE A 32 -4.62 24.41 5.56
C PHE A 32 -5.64 23.72 6.47
N ARG A 33 -6.73 24.43 6.76
CA ARG A 33 -7.84 23.90 7.56
C ARG A 33 -8.81 23.14 6.66
N LEU A 34 -9.01 21.83 6.93
CA LEU A 34 -9.98 20.99 6.22
C LEU A 34 -11.39 21.10 6.81
N ASP A 35 -11.46 21.09 8.13
CA ASP A 35 -12.67 21.30 8.93
C ASP A 35 -12.30 21.85 10.31
N PRO A 36 -13.27 22.20 11.19
CA PRO A 36 -12.97 22.80 12.49
C PRO A 36 -12.00 22.01 13.39
N GLY A 37 -11.90 20.71 13.21
CA GLY A 37 -11.05 19.82 14.00
C GLY A 37 -9.92 19.14 13.23
N THR A 38 -9.68 19.51 11.94
CA THR A 38 -8.71 18.81 11.10
C THR A 38 -7.84 19.77 10.30
N VAL A 39 -6.53 19.60 10.39
CA VAL A 39 -5.55 20.36 9.60
C VAL A 39 -4.91 19.45 8.56
N GLY A 40 -4.97 19.85 7.28
CA GLY A 40 -4.19 19.26 6.20
C GLY A 40 -2.78 19.84 6.20
N VAL A 41 -1.76 18.99 6.03
CA VAL A 41 -0.36 19.40 5.90
C VAL A 41 0.23 18.76 4.66
N ALA A 42 0.70 19.59 3.73
CA ALA A 42 1.32 19.16 2.48
C ALA A 42 2.77 19.62 2.35
N GLY A 43 3.19 20.63 3.11
CA GLY A 43 4.56 21.13 3.11
C GLY A 43 5.56 20.08 3.63
N ALA A 44 6.63 19.82 2.87
CA ALA A 44 7.63 18.80 3.21
C ALA A 44 8.30 19.09 4.56
N ALA A 45 8.77 20.34 4.76
CA ALA A 45 9.49 20.73 5.97
C ALA A 45 8.61 20.68 7.23
N LEU A 46 7.35 21.08 7.13
CA LEU A 46 6.40 20.97 8.25
C LEU A 46 6.05 19.50 8.54
N THR A 47 5.86 18.70 7.51
CA THR A 47 5.64 17.25 7.64
C THR A 47 6.78 16.57 8.39
N ASP A 48 8.04 16.86 8.03
CA ASP A 48 9.21 16.31 8.70
C ASP A 48 9.26 16.71 10.18
N ARG A 49 9.04 18.00 10.48
CA ARG A 49 8.99 18.48 11.87
C ARG A 49 7.91 17.78 12.69
N ILE A 50 6.71 17.59 12.14
CA ILE A 50 5.59 16.90 12.82
C ILE A 50 5.93 15.43 13.05
N LEU A 51 6.50 14.74 12.06
CA LEU A 51 6.86 13.34 12.16
C LEU A 51 8.08 13.08 13.06
N ALA A 52 9.00 14.04 13.12
CA ALA A 52 10.15 14.02 14.04
C ALA A 52 9.76 14.38 15.50
N ALA A 53 8.73 15.21 15.67
CA ALA A 53 8.25 15.60 17.01
C ALA A 53 7.56 14.41 17.67
N ARG A 54 8.29 13.75 18.60
CA ARG A 54 7.74 12.68 19.44
C ARG A 54 7.31 13.29 20.76
N PRO A 55 6.02 13.16 21.16
CA PRO A 55 5.62 13.51 22.51
C PRO A 55 6.43 12.67 23.50
N ALA A 56 6.97 13.33 24.52
CA ALA A 56 7.81 12.68 25.54
C ALA A 56 7.09 11.61 26.37
N THR A 57 5.77 11.50 26.24
CA THR A 57 4.88 10.65 27.04
C THR A 57 4.10 9.60 26.22
N GLU A 58 4.43 9.40 24.96
CA GLU A 58 3.79 8.31 24.24
C GLU A 58 4.33 6.96 24.69
N ASP A 59 3.48 6.21 25.39
CA ASP A 59 3.59 4.76 25.46
C ASP A 59 3.82 4.21 24.05
N GLU A 60 4.62 3.15 23.93
CA GLU A 60 4.92 2.51 22.64
C GLU A 60 3.66 2.39 21.78
N ARG A 61 3.59 3.16 20.70
CA ARG A 61 2.45 3.08 19.77
C ARG A 61 2.34 1.67 19.24
N PRO A 62 1.16 1.04 19.34
CA PRO A 62 1.00 -0.28 18.78
C PRO A 62 1.21 -0.21 17.27
N THR A 63 2.04 -1.07 16.72
CA THR A 63 2.35 -1.15 15.28
C THR A 63 1.09 -1.38 14.43
N PHE A 64 0.08 -2.02 15.01
CA PHE A 64 -1.22 -2.24 14.37
C PHE A 64 -2.34 -1.60 15.18
N LYS A 65 -3.33 -1.04 14.47
CA LYS A 65 -4.56 -0.56 15.09
C LYS A 65 -5.23 -1.70 15.90
N PRO A 66 -5.89 -1.38 17.02
CA PRO A 66 -6.51 -2.37 17.89
C PRO A 66 -7.41 -3.35 17.12
N LEU A 67 -7.30 -4.60 17.45
CA LEU A 67 -8.25 -5.65 17.12
C LEU A 67 -9.26 -5.75 18.25
N HIS A 68 -10.50 -5.33 18.02
CA HIS A 68 -11.53 -5.27 19.07
C HIS A 68 -11.09 -4.51 20.34
N GLY A 69 -10.47 -3.36 20.17
CA GLY A 69 -10.00 -2.54 21.30
C GLY A 69 -8.68 -3.01 21.93
N ARG A 70 -8.15 -4.16 21.55
CA ARG A 70 -6.85 -4.64 22.02
C ARG A 70 -5.74 -4.21 21.07
N SER A 71 -4.78 -3.48 21.60
CA SER A 71 -3.53 -3.15 20.91
C SER A 71 -2.67 -4.41 20.74
N ILE A 72 -1.95 -4.49 19.60
CA ILE A 72 -1.00 -5.57 19.36
C ILE A 72 0.38 -5.08 19.83
N PRO A 73 1.02 -5.76 20.78
CA PRO A 73 2.35 -5.40 21.25
C PRO A 73 3.37 -5.39 20.11
N ARG A 74 4.31 -4.46 20.15
CA ARG A 74 5.34 -4.30 19.11
C ARG A 74 6.15 -5.59 18.87
N ALA A 75 6.49 -6.31 19.95
CA ALA A 75 7.22 -7.58 19.85
C ALA A 75 6.43 -8.66 19.10
N GLU A 76 5.11 -8.74 19.33
CA GLU A 76 4.22 -9.67 18.65
C GLU A 76 4.06 -9.30 17.17
N ALA A 77 3.88 -8.01 16.88
CA ALA A 77 3.86 -7.50 15.51
C ALA A 77 5.18 -7.80 14.78
N ALA A 78 6.33 -7.66 15.45
CA ALA A 78 7.64 -7.99 14.90
C ALA A 78 7.73 -9.47 14.49
N THR A 79 7.25 -10.38 15.34
CA THR A 79 7.24 -11.83 15.05
C THR A 79 6.45 -12.15 13.79
N VAL A 80 5.26 -11.55 13.65
CA VAL A 80 4.42 -11.75 12.45
C VAL A 80 5.09 -11.16 11.21
N MET A 81 5.66 -9.97 11.29
CA MET A 81 6.35 -9.34 10.16
C MET A 81 7.62 -10.10 9.75
N GLN A 82 8.35 -10.69 10.70
CA GLN A 82 9.48 -11.58 10.40
C GLN A 82 9.02 -12.87 9.69
N ALA A 83 7.88 -13.44 10.10
CA ALA A 83 7.31 -14.61 9.43
C ALA A 83 6.94 -14.29 7.98
N ILE A 84 6.23 -13.16 7.74
CA ILE A 84 5.91 -12.68 6.39
C ILE A 84 7.19 -12.46 5.58
N GLY A 85 8.19 -11.81 6.15
CA GLY A 85 9.47 -11.59 5.50
C GLY A 85 10.20 -12.90 5.12
N ARG A 86 10.04 -13.98 5.89
CA ARG A 86 10.55 -15.33 5.51
C ARG A 86 9.76 -15.90 4.34
N ASP A 87 8.44 -15.79 4.36
CA ASP A 87 7.59 -16.29 3.29
C ASP A 87 7.88 -15.56 1.98
N VAL A 88 8.00 -14.23 2.01
CA VAL A 88 8.36 -13.41 0.85
C VAL A 88 9.73 -13.78 0.29
N ARG A 89 10.76 -13.91 1.15
CA ARG A 89 12.10 -14.32 0.70
C ARG A 89 12.09 -15.71 0.08
N THR A 90 11.28 -16.63 0.58
CA THR A 90 11.11 -17.95 0.00
C THR A 90 10.40 -17.88 -1.35
N ALA A 91 9.37 -17.06 -1.45
CA ALA A 91 8.63 -16.85 -2.71
C ALA A 91 9.53 -16.26 -3.80
N LEU A 92 10.35 -15.26 -3.49
CA LEU A 92 11.27 -14.62 -4.44
C LEU A 92 12.38 -15.54 -4.94
N LYS A 93 12.65 -16.67 -4.27
CA LYS A 93 13.63 -17.67 -4.73
C LYS A 93 13.04 -18.75 -5.64
N LYS A 94 11.71 -18.82 -5.73
CA LYS A 94 11.04 -19.79 -6.61
C LYS A 94 11.21 -19.34 -8.06
N PRO A 95 11.41 -20.28 -8.99
CA PRO A 95 11.31 -19.94 -10.40
C PRO A 95 9.90 -19.41 -10.71
N VAL A 96 9.83 -18.44 -11.60
CA VAL A 96 8.54 -17.94 -12.08
C VAL A 96 7.86 -19.07 -12.86
N PRO A 97 6.61 -19.43 -12.55
CA PRO A 97 5.87 -20.41 -13.33
C PRO A 97 5.66 -19.92 -14.77
N GLU A 98 5.98 -20.76 -15.76
CA GLU A 98 5.82 -20.41 -17.18
C GLU A 98 4.35 -20.21 -17.59
N ASP A 99 3.41 -20.81 -16.84
CA ASP A 99 1.98 -20.79 -17.05
C ASP A 99 1.23 -19.72 -16.23
N ALA A 100 1.96 -18.83 -15.55
CA ALA A 100 1.33 -17.76 -14.78
C ALA A 100 0.51 -16.82 -15.67
N ASP A 101 -0.81 -16.86 -15.55
CA ASP A 101 -1.70 -15.97 -16.29
C ASP A 101 -1.94 -14.67 -15.51
N LEU A 102 -1.27 -13.60 -15.94
CA LEU A 102 -1.40 -12.27 -15.37
C LEU A 102 -2.33 -11.36 -16.19
N ARG A 103 -3.07 -11.92 -17.16
CA ARG A 103 -4.11 -11.21 -17.89
C ARG A 103 -5.35 -11.06 -17.04
N GLY A 104 -6.12 -10.01 -17.30
CA GLY A 104 -7.40 -9.76 -16.63
C GLY A 104 -7.43 -8.44 -15.89
N GLU A 105 -8.25 -8.38 -14.87
CA GLU A 105 -8.53 -7.15 -14.14
C GLU A 105 -7.58 -6.95 -12.95
N TRP A 106 -6.83 -5.87 -12.99
CA TRP A 106 -5.91 -5.44 -11.94
C TRP A 106 -6.56 -4.38 -11.04
N PRO A 107 -6.24 -4.37 -9.74
CA PRO A 107 -5.18 -5.12 -9.03
C PRO A 107 -5.55 -6.57 -8.63
N HIS A 108 -6.76 -7.05 -8.91
CA HIS A 108 -7.24 -8.37 -8.45
C HIS A 108 -6.33 -9.54 -8.88
N VAL A 109 -5.96 -9.59 -10.16
CA VAL A 109 -5.08 -10.65 -10.70
C VAL A 109 -3.74 -10.70 -9.96
N GLY A 110 -3.09 -9.55 -9.79
CA GLY A 110 -1.82 -9.46 -9.06
C GLY A 110 -1.96 -9.86 -7.60
N HIS A 111 -3.07 -9.51 -6.95
CA HIS A 111 -3.36 -9.91 -5.57
C HIS A 111 -3.47 -11.44 -5.43
N VAL A 112 -4.25 -12.08 -6.29
CA VAL A 112 -4.45 -13.53 -6.28
C VAL A 112 -3.10 -14.24 -6.51
N TYR A 113 -2.34 -13.80 -7.49
CA TYR A 113 -1.03 -14.36 -7.78
C TYR A 113 -0.07 -14.26 -6.59
N LEU A 114 0.08 -13.08 -6.00
CA LEU A 114 0.97 -12.86 -4.85
C LEU A 114 0.54 -13.65 -3.63
N ARG A 115 -0.76 -13.74 -3.38
CA ARG A 115 -1.30 -14.57 -2.30
C ARG A 115 -0.87 -16.02 -2.44
N ASP A 116 -1.06 -16.60 -3.61
CA ASP A 116 -0.76 -18.02 -3.86
C ASP A 116 0.77 -18.25 -3.85
N LEU A 117 1.55 -17.30 -4.36
CA LEU A 117 3.01 -17.35 -4.35
C LEU A 117 3.60 -17.32 -2.93
N ILE A 118 3.13 -16.40 -2.08
CA ILE A 118 3.67 -16.15 -0.74
C ILE A 118 3.16 -17.21 0.26
N LEU A 119 1.89 -17.52 0.19
CA LEU A 119 1.21 -18.33 1.20
C LEU A 119 1.14 -19.81 0.83
N GLY A 120 1.36 -20.14 -0.44
CA GLY A 120 1.30 -21.50 -0.94
C GLY A 120 -0.10 -22.12 -0.79
N GLU A 121 -0.17 -23.43 -0.62
CA GLU A 121 -1.40 -24.16 -0.32
C GLU A 121 -1.86 -23.83 1.11
N ASP A 122 -2.64 -22.79 1.20
CA ASP A 122 -3.16 -22.27 2.45
C ASP A 122 -4.33 -23.12 2.97
N PRO A 123 -4.41 -23.33 4.29
CA PRO A 123 -5.64 -23.80 4.89
C PRO A 123 -6.83 -22.95 4.42
N TYR A 124 -7.81 -23.58 3.83
CA TYR A 124 -9.03 -23.03 3.22
C TYR A 124 -9.58 -21.71 3.85
N ARG A 125 -9.41 -21.52 5.15
CA ARG A 125 -9.90 -20.37 5.89
C ARG A 125 -9.13 -19.08 5.65
N LEU A 126 -7.79 -19.16 5.57
CA LEU A 126 -6.94 -17.99 5.39
C LEU A 126 -7.11 -17.44 3.97
N ARG A 127 -7.28 -18.34 3.00
CA ARG A 127 -7.56 -17.97 1.61
C ARG A 127 -8.84 -17.14 1.47
N ILE A 128 -9.94 -17.56 2.10
CA ILE A 128 -11.20 -16.80 2.10
C ILE A 128 -11.02 -15.41 2.73
N LEU A 129 -10.24 -15.30 3.81
CA LEU A 129 -9.97 -14.01 4.45
C LEU A 129 -9.18 -13.07 3.57
N MET A 130 -8.28 -13.59 2.75
CA MET A 130 -7.50 -12.80 1.80
C MET A 130 -8.37 -12.35 0.63
N ASP A 131 -9.12 -13.26 0.00
CA ASP A 131 -9.92 -12.97 -1.19
C ASP A 131 -11.03 -11.95 -0.93
N ARG A 132 -11.64 -12.03 0.25
CA ARG A 132 -12.77 -11.18 0.61
C ARG A 132 -12.39 -9.86 1.29
N ALA A 133 -11.12 -9.64 1.58
CA ALA A 133 -10.68 -8.44 2.30
C ALA A 133 -10.90 -7.14 1.50
N LEU A 134 -10.98 -7.21 0.16
CA LEU A 134 -11.28 -6.08 -0.72
C LEU A 134 -12.78 -5.75 -0.80
N GLU A 135 -13.64 -6.75 -0.66
CA GLU A 135 -15.05 -6.63 -0.97
C GLU A 135 -15.97 -6.50 0.26
N LEU A 136 -15.46 -6.88 1.44
CA LEU A 136 -16.28 -6.94 2.64
C LEU A 136 -16.16 -5.70 3.52
N THR A 137 -17.33 -5.22 3.98
CA THR A 137 -17.38 -4.25 5.07
C THR A 137 -16.67 -4.80 6.32
N PRO A 138 -16.13 -3.95 7.21
CA PRO A 138 -15.46 -4.40 8.43
C PRO A 138 -16.30 -5.37 9.28
N ARG A 139 -17.63 -5.19 9.32
CA ARG A 139 -18.55 -6.07 10.08
C ARG A 139 -18.62 -7.47 9.48
N LEU A 140 -18.79 -7.58 8.15
CA LEU A 140 -18.82 -8.86 7.44
C LEU A 140 -17.49 -9.59 7.55
N THR A 141 -16.37 -8.86 7.47
CA THR A 141 -15.05 -9.44 7.68
C THR A 141 -14.92 -10.10 9.05
N TRP A 142 -15.43 -9.47 10.10
CA TRP A 142 -15.38 -10.04 11.44
C TRP A 142 -16.27 -11.27 11.60
N SER A 143 -17.41 -11.29 10.93
CA SER A 143 -18.29 -12.47 10.89
C SER A 143 -17.60 -13.67 10.22
N VAL A 144 -16.88 -13.43 9.11
CA VAL A 144 -16.09 -14.46 8.41
C VAL A 144 -14.95 -14.98 9.30
N ILE A 145 -14.22 -14.09 9.99
CA ILE A 145 -13.18 -14.47 10.94
C ILE A 145 -13.76 -15.32 12.08
N ALA A 146 -14.88 -14.91 12.65
CA ALA A 146 -15.53 -15.63 13.74
C ALA A 146 -15.99 -17.02 13.29
N ALA A 147 -16.64 -17.13 12.14
CA ALA A 147 -17.08 -18.40 11.56
C ALA A 147 -15.87 -19.32 11.24
N GLY A 148 -14.83 -18.78 10.62
CA GLY A 148 -13.60 -19.51 10.32
C GLY A 148 -12.89 -20.03 11.57
N ALA A 149 -12.84 -19.22 12.65
CA ALA A 149 -12.21 -19.61 13.91
C ALA A 149 -13.02 -20.71 14.67
N ALA A 150 -14.34 -20.79 14.44
CA ALA A 150 -15.16 -21.84 15.05
C ALA A 150 -14.85 -23.23 14.49
N LEU A 151 -14.39 -23.32 13.24
CA LEU A 151 -14.05 -24.58 12.58
C LEU A 151 -12.56 -24.90 12.76
N PRO A 152 -12.17 -25.95 13.49
CA PRO A 152 -10.78 -26.37 13.62
C PRO A 152 -10.23 -26.84 12.27
N GLY A 153 -9.24 -26.16 11.70
CA GLY A 153 -8.55 -26.57 10.47
C GLY A 153 -7.52 -27.63 10.78
N ARG A 154 -7.50 -28.67 9.98
CA ARG A 154 -6.39 -29.60 9.93
C ARG A 154 -5.53 -29.23 8.73
N LEU A 155 -4.24 -28.98 8.96
CA LEU A 155 -3.26 -28.93 7.89
C LEU A 155 -3.15 -30.33 7.28
N ARG A 156 -3.08 -30.44 5.96
CA ARG A 156 -2.76 -31.70 5.31
C ARG A 156 -1.33 -32.09 5.72
N PRO A 157 -1.10 -33.32 6.20
CA PRO A 157 0.25 -33.78 6.49
C PRO A 157 1.16 -33.62 5.26
N GLY A 158 2.31 -32.98 5.44
CA GLY A 158 3.30 -32.80 4.36
C GLY A 158 3.02 -31.66 3.38
N ALA A 159 1.93 -30.93 3.50
CA ALA A 159 1.73 -29.73 2.68
C ALA A 159 2.73 -28.63 3.07
N PRO A 160 3.37 -27.94 2.11
CA PRO A 160 4.19 -26.78 2.42
C PRO A 160 3.29 -25.65 2.96
N VAL A 161 3.55 -25.25 4.21
CA VAL A 161 2.79 -24.21 4.89
C VAL A 161 3.69 -23.00 5.03
N SER A 162 3.16 -21.81 4.72
CA SER A 162 3.86 -20.57 4.99
C SER A 162 4.13 -20.42 6.50
N ALA A 163 5.18 -19.67 6.86
CA ALA A 163 5.52 -19.42 8.26
C ALA A 163 4.37 -18.68 8.98
N VAL A 164 3.65 -17.80 8.28
CA VAL A 164 2.48 -17.09 8.81
C VAL A 164 1.30 -18.04 9.02
N ALA A 165 1.03 -18.92 8.06
CA ALA A 165 -0.01 -19.94 8.19
C ALA A 165 0.30 -20.93 9.32
N GLY A 166 1.58 -21.29 9.51
CA GLY A 166 2.05 -22.08 10.64
C GLY A 166 1.71 -21.46 11.99
N LEU A 167 2.00 -20.18 12.17
CA LEU A 167 1.65 -19.43 13.38
C LEU A 167 0.14 -19.46 13.69
N THR A 168 -0.71 -19.42 12.67
CA THR A 168 -2.17 -19.49 12.86
C THR A 168 -2.68 -20.90 13.14
N ALA A 169 -2.02 -21.93 12.60
CA ALA A 169 -2.37 -23.33 12.80
C ALA A 169 -2.07 -23.85 14.21
N GLU A 170 -1.06 -23.30 14.87
CA GLU A 170 -0.67 -23.64 16.24
C GLU A 170 -1.65 -23.16 17.31
N ALA A 171 -2.58 -22.27 16.97
CA ALA A 171 -3.56 -21.71 17.89
C ALA A 171 -4.54 -22.78 18.38
N LYS A 172 -4.57 -23.05 19.69
CA LYS A 172 -5.32 -24.17 20.30
C LYS A 172 -6.81 -23.86 20.52
N GLY A 173 -7.13 -22.67 21.06
CA GLY A 173 -8.48 -22.28 21.42
C GLY A 173 -9.20 -21.46 20.34
N TYR A 174 -10.53 -21.30 20.46
CA TYR A 174 -11.30 -20.45 19.57
C TYR A 174 -10.80 -19.00 19.56
N GLN A 175 -10.55 -18.43 20.73
CA GLN A 175 -10.09 -17.04 20.86
C GLN A 175 -8.70 -16.84 20.25
N ASP A 176 -7.79 -17.81 20.48
CA ASP A 176 -6.45 -17.78 19.91
C ASP A 176 -6.50 -17.87 18.38
N ARG A 177 -7.34 -18.78 17.82
CA ARG A 177 -7.53 -18.87 16.37
C ARG A 177 -8.10 -17.59 15.78
N ARG A 178 -9.10 -17.00 16.42
CA ARG A 178 -9.71 -15.74 16.00
C ARG A 178 -8.69 -14.60 16.00
N TYR A 179 -7.87 -14.52 17.04
CA TYR A 179 -6.82 -13.54 17.15
C TYR A 179 -5.73 -13.75 16.07
N ALA A 180 -5.21 -14.96 15.92
CA ALA A 180 -4.22 -15.32 14.91
C ALA A 180 -4.70 -15.04 13.49
N MET A 181 -5.95 -15.37 13.16
CA MET A 181 -6.55 -15.05 11.86
C MET A 181 -6.67 -13.54 11.63
N GLY A 182 -6.99 -12.78 12.68
CA GLY A 182 -7.04 -11.32 12.61
C GLY A 182 -5.65 -10.70 12.38
N LEU A 183 -4.63 -11.22 13.02
CA LEU A 183 -3.23 -10.83 12.82
C LEU A 183 -2.76 -11.13 11.39
N TYR A 184 -3.01 -12.34 10.94
CA TYR A 184 -2.69 -12.78 9.59
C TYR A 184 -3.28 -11.83 8.54
N ARG A 185 -4.58 -11.55 8.63
CA ARG A 185 -5.24 -10.63 7.72
C ARG A 185 -4.62 -9.24 7.77
N ARG A 186 -4.29 -8.73 8.94
CA ARG A 186 -3.73 -7.37 9.09
C ARG A 186 -2.29 -7.25 8.65
N ALA A 187 -1.54 -8.32 8.69
CA ALA A 187 -0.11 -8.29 8.42
C ALA A 187 0.24 -8.81 7.01
N ALA A 188 -0.34 -9.93 6.59
CA ALA A 188 -0.05 -10.54 5.29
C ALA A 188 -0.87 -9.93 4.14
N ALA A 189 -2.16 -9.66 4.36
CA ALA A 189 -3.02 -9.10 3.33
C ALA A 189 -2.53 -7.74 2.79
N PRO A 190 -2.09 -6.77 3.63
CA PRO A 190 -1.58 -5.50 3.13
C PRO A 190 -0.39 -5.63 2.18
N VAL A 191 0.48 -6.64 2.36
CA VAL A 191 1.62 -6.85 1.44
C VAL A 191 1.10 -7.19 0.04
N CYS A 192 0.18 -8.16 -0.09
CA CYS A 192 -0.39 -8.55 -1.38
C CYS A 192 -1.18 -7.40 -2.01
N PHE A 193 -2.03 -6.69 -1.22
CA PHE A 193 -2.83 -5.57 -1.72
C PHE A 193 -1.97 -4.39 -2.14
N THR A 194 -1.01 -3.99 -1.32
CA THR A 194 -0.15 -2.84 -1.63
C THR A 194 0.67 -3.09 -2.89
N VAL A 195 1.26 -4.28 -3.01
CA VAL A 195 2.07 -4.64 -4.18
C VAL A 195 1.22 -4.68 -5.45
N SER A 196 0.08 -5.36 -5.43
CA SER A 196 -0.79 -5.46 -6.61
C SER A 196 -1.38 -4.10 -7.02
N THR A 197 -1.75 -3.26 -6.05
CA THR A 197 -2.21 -1.89 -6.31
C THR A 197 -1.08 -1.04 -6.90
N LEU A 198 0.14 -1.13 -6.36
CA LEU A 198 1.28 -0.39 -6.88
C LEU A 198 1.60 -0.78 -8.33
N VAL A 199 1.59 -2.08 -8.64
CA VAL A 199 1.80 -2.56 -10.01
C VAL A 199 0.66 -2.13 -10.93
N ALA A 200 -0.61 -2.17 -10.49
CA ALA A 200 -1.74 -1.66 -11.25
C ALA A 200 -1.59 -0.15 -11.56
N ASN A 201 -1.15 0.64 -10.57
CA ASN A 201 -0.86 2.07 -10.74
C ASN A 201 0.24 2.28 -11.79
N ALA A 202 1.33 1.51 -11.71
CA ALA A 202 2.44 1.58 -12.67
C ALA A 202 1.98 1.22 -14.09
N LEU A 203 1.23 0.14 -14.24
CA LEU A 203 0.67 -0.30 -15.53
C LEU A 203 -0.24 0.77 -16.13
N TRP A 204 -1.12 1.35 -15.33
CA TRP A 204 -2.03 2.41 -15.80
C TRP A 204 -1.29 3.64 -16.28
N LEU A 205 -0.30 4.10 -15.50
CA LEU A 205 0.42 5.33 -15.77
C LEU A 205 1.39 5.24 -16.96
N GLY A 206 2.04 4.10 -17.14
CA GLY A 206 3.18 4.01 -18.05
C GLY A 206 3.12 2.91 -19.12
N SER A 207 2.19 1.95 -19.06
CA SER A 207 2.15 0.88 -20.08
C SER A 207 1.70 1.39 -21.46
N PRO A 208 2.31 0.95 -22.55
CA PRO A 208 3.47 0.06 -22.66
C PRO A 208 4.77 0.78 -22.27
N PHE A 209 5.64 0.09 -21.55
CA PHE A 209 6.91 0.65 -21.12
C PHE A 209 7.99 0.52 -22.19
N ASP A 210 8.96 1.44 -22.15
CA ASP A 210 10.23 1.30 -22.85
C ASP A 210 11.10 0.23 -22.15
N ASP A 211 11.74 -0.63 -22.92
CA ASP A 211 12.59 -1.71 -22.41
C ASP A 211 13.81 -1.17 -21.61
N ALA A 212 14.29 0.01 -21.95
CA ALA A 212 15.39 0.66 -21.24
C ALA A 212 15.04 1.13 -19.83
N THR A 213 13.75 1.36 -19.54
CA THR A 213 13.31 1.88 -18.23
C THR A 213 13.27 0.77 -17.17
N SER A 214 13.98 0.97 -16.05
CA SER A 214 14.00 -0.01 -14.97
C SER A 214 12.65 -0.16 -14.27
N ASN A 215 12.30 -1.38 -13.85
CA ASN A 215 11.07 -1.64 -13.08
C ASN A 215 11.04 -0.83 -11.79
N ARG A 216 12.19 -0.65 -11.16
CA ARG A 216 12.32 0.12 -9.92
C ARG A 216 11.95 1.58 -10.11
N ASN A 217 12.44 2.22 -11.15
CA ASN A 217 12.14 3.62 -11.45
C ASN A 217 10.66 3.82 -11.79
N ILE A 218 10.09 2.88 -12.56
CA ILE A 218 8.66 2.85 -12.86
C ILE A 218 7.84 2.83 -11.57
N LEU A 219 8.20 1.97 -10.62
CA LEU A 219 7.48 1.81 -9.36
C LEU A 219 7.65 3.03 -8.44
N TYR A 220 8.83 3.63 -8.37
CA TYR A 220 9.02 4.88 -7.61
C TYR A 220 8.16 6.01 -8.16
N GLU A 221 8.11 6.15 -9.50
CA GLU A 221 7.28 7.19 -10.12
C GLU A 221 5.79 6.91 -9.95
N ALA A 222 5.37 5.65 -10.01
CA ALA A 222 3.99 5.28 -9.71
C ALA A 222 3.61 5.59 -8.25
N MET A 223 4.51 5.33 -7.28
CA MET A 223 4.30 5.71 -5.88
C MET A 223 4.30 7.22 -5.66
N ARG A 224 5.01 7.98 -6.49
CA ARG A 224 4.96 9.44 -6.43
C ARG A 224 3.60 9.96 -6.88
N LEU A 225 3.11 9.50 -8.01
CA LEU A 225 1.84 9.99 -8.59
C LEU A 225 0.61 9.39 -7.92
N LEU A 226 0.63 8.12 -7.57
CA LEU A 226 -0.48 7.40 -6.94
C LEU A 226 0.05 6.62 -5.73
N PRO A 227 0.43 7.31 -4.63
CA PRO A 227 0.94 6.65 -3.44
C PRO A 227 -0.13 5.79 -2.81
N PRO A 228 0.05 4.45 -2.66
CA PRO A 228 -0.94 3.61 -2.00
C PRO A 228 -1.31 4.11 -0.60
N SER A 229 -0.33 4.64 0.15
CA SER A 229 -0.54 5.37 1.41
C SER A 229 -0.50 6.88 1.12
N TRP A 230 -1.63 7.45 0.74
CA TRP A 230 -1.74 8.85 0.31
C TRP A 230 -1.84 9.86 1.45
N ASN A 231 -2.08 9.39 2.66
CA ASN A 231 -2.16 10.21 3.87
C ASN A 231 -1.57 9.51 5.10
N ILE A 232 -1.16 10.30 6.07
CA ILE A 232 -0.73 9.83 7.40
C ILE A 232 -1.52 10.62 8.44
N LEU A 233 -2.32 9.95 9.26
CA LEU A 233 -3.11 10.58 10.31
C LEU A 233 -2.32 10.68 11.60
N ARG A 234 -2.32 11.87 12.21
CA ARG A 234 -1.78 12.16 13.55
C ARG A 234 -2.82 12.90 14.36
N ARG A 235 -2.65 12.93 15.67
CA ARG A 235 -3.39 13.81 16.55
C ARG A 235 -2.42 14.81 17.16
N ALA A 236 -2.80 16.09 17.16
CA ALA A 236 -1.96 17.14 17.65
C ALA A 236 -1.79 17.02 19.17
N SER A 237 -0.55 16.96 19.64
CA SER A 237 -0.21 17.15 21.04
C SER A 237 -0.18 18.66 21.38
N PRO A 238 -0.17 19.04 22.69
CA PRO A 238 -0.12 20.44 23.09
C PRO A 238 1.08 21.23 22.55
N GLU A 239 2.15 20.56 22.14
CA GLU A 239 3.37 21.18 21.63
C GLU A 239 3.26 21.58 20.13
N TYR A 240 2.35 21.01 19.39
CA TYR A 240 2.25 21.20 17.93
C TYR A 240 1.88 22.63 17.48
N PRO A 241 1.12 23.45 18.24
CA PRO A 241 0.92 24.84 17.91
C PRO A 241 2.20 25.68 17.75
N ALA A 242 3.30 25.24 18.38
CA ALA A 242 4.61 25.86 18.21
C ALA A 242 5.24 25.56 16.83
N LEU A 243 4.79 24.51 16.13
CA LEU A 243 5.26 24.14 14.80
C LEU A 243 4.53 24.91 13.69
N ASP A 244 3.22 25.07 13.84
CA ASP A 244 2.37 25.86 12.94
C ASP A 244 1.16 26.42 13.73
N PRO A 245 0.88 27.74 13.68
CA PRO A 245 -0.21 28.36 14.45
C PRO A 245 -1.61 27.90 14.02
N ARG A 246 -1.73 27.23 12.86
CA ARG A 246 -3.00 26.66 12.38
C ARG A 246 -3.34 25.35 13.09
N ILE A 247 -2.38 24.71 13.77
CA ILE A 247 -2.57 23.45 14.47
C ILE A 247 -2.96 23.74 15.92
N GLY A 248 -4.20 23.46 16.29
CA GLY A 248 -4.68 23.50 17.67
C GLY A 248 -4.38 22.20 18.42
N ALA A 249 -4.25 22.31 19.76
CA ALA A 249 -4.14 21.11 20.60
C ALA A 249 -5.39 20.22 20.44
N GLY A 250 -5.20 18.95 20.14
CA GLY A 250 -6.27 17.99 19.93
C GLY A 250 -6.85 17.95 18.50
N ASP A 251 -6.36 18.78 17.57
CA ASP A 251 -6.70 18.64 16.17
C ASP A 251 -6.24 17.29 15.61
N ASP A 252 -7.00 16.75 14.67
CA ASP A 252 -6.51 15.70 13.78
C ASP A 252 -5.63 16.35 12.70
N ILE A 253 -4.44 15.80 12.50
CA ILE A 253 -3.51 16.25 11.46
C ILE A 253 -3.49 15.21 10.35
N LEU A 254 -3.85 15.63 9.15
CA LEU A 254 -3.80 14.83 7.95
C LEU A 254 -2.57 15.23 7.14
N LEU A 255 -1.45 14.53 7.32
CA LEU A 255 -0.26 14.69 6.48
C LEU A 255 -0.56 14.09 5.11
N LEU A 256 -0.25 14.83 4.04
CA LEU A 256 -0.72 14.52 2.68
C LEU A 256 0.46 14.30 1.71
N PRO A 257 1.14 13.13 1.74
CA PRO A 257 2.13 12.77 0.73
C PRO A 257 1.61 12.93 -0.70
N LEU A 258 0.31 12.70 -0.94
CA LEU A 258 -0.30 12.93 -2.24
C LEU A 258 -0.05 14.33 -2.80
N LEU A 259 -0.05 15.36 -1.94
CA LEU A 259 0.18 16.75 -2.34
C LEU A 259 1.67 17.08 -2.41
N SER A 260 2.49 16.68 -1.40
CA SER A 260 3.94 16.93 -1.41
C SER A 260 4.63 16.21 -2.58
N HIS A 261 4.15 15.02 -2.97
CA HIS A 261 4.63 14.30 -4.16
C HIS A 261 4.31 15.00 -5.49
N ARG A 262 3.49 16.05 -5.47
CA ARG A 262 3.08 16.84 -6.64
C ARG A 262 3.35 18.33 -6.47
N ASP A 263 4.11 18.71 -5.46
CA ASP A 263 4.46 20.10 -5.23
C ASP A 263 5.41 20.58 -6.35
N PRO A 264 5.04 21.60 -7.15
CA PRO A 264 5.90 22.12 -8.21
C PRO A 264 7.20 22.76 -7.70
N ALA A 265 7.28 23.10 -6.41
CA ALA A 265 8.51 23.57 -5.80
C ALA A 265 9.53 22.43 -5.57
N LEU A 266 9.06 21.17 -5.49
CA LEU A 266 9.89 20.00 -5.26
C LEU A 266 10.11 19.14 -6.51
N TRP A 267 9.18 19.22 -7.48
CA TRP A 267 9.14 18.31 -8.63
C TRP A 267 8.98 19.08 -9.94
N GLU A 268 9.91 18.89 -10.85
CA GLU A 268 9.75 19.33 -12.24
C GLU A 268 8.66 18.49 -12.90
N ASP A 269 7.77 19.11 -13.66
CA ASP A 269 6.62 18.45 -14.30
C ASP A 269 5.89 17.50 -13.33
N PRO A 270 5.31 18.04 -12.24
CA PRO A 270 4.86 17.24 -11.11
C PRO A 270 3.71 16.27 -11.43
N ASP A 271 2.99 16.48 -12.53
CA ASP A 271 1.88 15.60 -12.98
C ASP A 271 2.25 14.66 -14.11
N VAL A 272 3.48 14.74 -14.60
CA VAL A 272 3.96 13.89 -15.70
C VAL A 272 4.62 12.64 -15.13
N PHE A 273 4.27 11.48 -15.68
CA PHE A 273 4.91 10.20 -15.35
C PHE A 273 6.27 10.12 -16.04
N ARG A 274 7.35 10.31 -15.27
CA ARG A 274 8.75 10.37 -15.72
C ARG A 274 9.64 9.46 -14.88
N PRO A 275 9.66 8.15 -15.12
CA PRO A 275 10.48 7.19 -14.38
C PRO A 275 11.99 7.50 -14.41
N GLU A 276 12.47 8.10 -15.48
CA GLU A 276 13.87 8.47 -15.69
C GLU A 276 14.40 9.50 -14.67
N ARG A 277 13.51 10.24 -13.99
CA ARG A 277 13.97 11.13 -12.90
C ARG A 277 14.69 10.38 -11.78
N TRP A 278 14.34 9.11 -11.59
CA TRP A 278 14.91 8.25 -10.56
C TRP A 278 16.29 7.68 -10.91
N ASP A 279 16.84 7.99 -12.10
CA ASP A 279 18.22 7.71 -12.45
C ASP A 279 19.20 8.62 -11.66
N THR A 280 18.73 9.79 -11.24
CA THR A 280 19.54 10.82 -10.56
C THR A 280 19.03 11.15 -9.17
N LEU A 281 17.76 10.89 -8.84
CA LEU A 281 17.18 11.18 -7.54
C LEU A 281 17.33 9.98 -6.59
N ASP A 282 17.66 10.28 -5.33
CA ASP A 282 17.64 9.29 -4.24
C ASP A 282 16.24 9.25 -3.61
N PRO A 283 15.50 8.13 -3.70
CA PRO A 283 14.18 8.01 -3.11
C PRO A 283 14.12 8.20 -1.60
N ASP A 284 15.21 7.89 -0.89
CA ASP A 284 15.30 8.06 0.56
C ASP A 284 15.68 9.49 0.98
N GLY A 285 16.31 10.26 0.07
CA GLY A 285 16.77 11.62 0.30
C GLY A 285 15.92 12.72 -0.33
N GLN A 286 14.94 12.37 -1.18
CA GLN A 286 14.12 13.36 -1.88
C GLN A 286 13.13 14.05 -0.93
N PRO A 287 13.19 15.37 -0.73
CA PRO A 287 12.31 16.10 0.16
C PRO A 287 10.82 15.87 -0.19
N GLY A 288 10.00 15.66 0.83
CA GLY A 288 8.55 15.46 0.67
C GLY A 288 8.14 14.14 0.01
N TYR A 289 9.08 13.26 -0.37
CA TYR A 289 8.79 11.95 -0.90
C TYR A 289 8.77 10.90 0.21
N LEU A 290 7.57 10.44 0.58
CA LEU A 290 7.34 9.58 1.75
C LEU A 290 6.61 8.28 1.39
N PRO A 291 7.07 7.48 0.41
CA PRO A 291 6.34 6.30 -0.08
C PRO A 291 6.18 5.22 0.99
N PHE A 292 7.08 5.16 1.96
CA PHE A 292 7.09 4.23 3.07
C PHE A 292 7.06 4.91 4.44
N GLY A 293 6.61 6.16 4.49
CA GLY A 293 6.61 6.97 5.70
C GLY A 293 7.97 7.59 6.02
N HIS A 294 8.02 8.33 7.11
CA HIS A 294 9.20 9.05 7.58
C HIS A 294 10.22 8.09 8.24
N GLU A 295 11.50 8.49 8.27
CA GLU A 295 12.60 7.68 8.84
C GLU A 295 12.37 7.27 10.30
N SER A 296 11.68 8.11 11.07
CA SER A 296 11.33 7.81 12.46
C SER A 296 10.34 6.66 12.62
N GLU A 297 9.50 6.41 11.61
CA GLU A 297 8.43 5.39 11.62
C GLU A 297 8.26 4.74 10.25
N ARG A 298 9.33 4.23 9.65
CA ARG A 298 9.28 3.62 8.33
C ARG A 298 8.42 2.35 8.33
N CYS A 299 7.71 2.15 7.22
CA CYS A 299 6.92 0.96 6.99
C CYS A 299 7.78 -0.31 7.08
N TRP A 300 7.35 -1.27 7.88
CA TRP A 300 8.03 -2.55 8.01
C TRP A 300 8.02 -3.37 6.73
N GLY A 301 7.01 -3.15 5.86
CA GLY A 301 6.86 -3.83 4.59
C GLY A 301 7.80 -3.34 3.47
N ARG A 302 8.52 -2.24 3.66
CA ARG A 302 9.30 -1.61 2.58
C ARG A 302 10.29 -2.58 1.91
N HIS A 303 10.95 -3.43 2.70
CA HIS A 303 11.91 -4.41 2.20
C HIS A 303 11.28 -5.62 1.49
N MET A 304 9.95 -5.75 1.57
CA MET A 304 9.18 -6.80 0.92
C MET A 304 8.43 -6.28 -0.30
N VAL A 305 7.89 -5.07 -0.21
CA VAL A 305 7.03 -4.49 -1.24
C VAL A 305 7.80 -4.25 -2.54
N MET A 306 8.97 -3.61 -2.48
CA MET A 306 9.72 -3.29 -3.69
C MET A 306 10.19 -4.52 -4.45
N PRO A 307 10.87 -5.52 -3.85
CA PRO A 307 11.29 -6.72 -4.59
C PRO A 307 10.11 -7.51 -5.19
N LEU A 308 8.97 -7.59 -4.49
CA LEU A 308 7.78 -8.26 -5.01
C LEU A 308 7.15 -7.48 -6.17
N ALA A 309 7.09 -6.16 -6.06
CA ALA A 309 6.55 -5.32 -7.13
C ALA A 309 7.45 -5.33 -8.38
N GLU A 310 8.77 -5.27 -8.20
CA GLU A 310 9.73 -5.37 -9.30
C GLU A 310 9.60 -6.72 -10.03
N MET A 311 9.52 -7.83 -9.28
CA MET A 311 9.29 -9.17 -9.83
C MET A 311 7.97 -9.23 -10.61
N LEU A 312 6.88 -8.79 -10.00
CA LEU A 312 5.55 -8.89 -10.61
C LEU A 312 5.42 -8.00 -11.86
N LEU A 313 5.95 -6.78 -11.82
CA LEU A 313 6.00 -5.90 -12.98
C LEU A 313 6.89 -6.48 -14.10
N GLY A 314 8.03 -7.08 -13.74
CA GLY A 314 8.91 -7.79 -14.68
C GLY A 314 8.16 -8.89 -15.40
N MET A 315 7.45 -9.76 -14.68
CA MET A 315 6.65 -10.83 -15.29
C MET A 315 5.60 -10.31 -16.29
N VAL A 316 4.93 -9.20 -15.96
CA VAL A 316 3.95 -8.58 -16.88
C VAL A 316 4.65 -8.08 -18.15
N ARG A 317 5.81 -7.42 -18.01
CA ARG A 317 6.59 -6.90 -19.15
C ARG A 317 7.16 -8.02 -20.01
N ASP A 318 7.81 -9.00 -19.40
CA ASP A 318 8.44 -10.15 -20.08
C ASP A 318 7.38 -11.01 -20.80
N GLY A 319 6.17 -11.09 -20.24
CA GLY A 319 5.01 -11.73 -20.86
C GLY A 319 4.39 -10.96 -22.03
N GLY A 320 4.90 -9.78 -22.37
CA GLY A 320 4.35 -8.92 -23.43
C GLY A 320 2.93 -8.41 -23.10
N LEU A 321 2.61 -8.29 -21.81
CA LEU A 321 1.30 -7.85 -21.35
C LEU A 321 1.24 -6.31 -21.24
N THR A 322 0.13 -5.73 -21.65
CA THR A 322 -0.09 -4.28 -21.61
C THR A 322 -1.53 -3.97 -21.19
N VAL A 323 -1.76 -2.74 -20.74
CA VAL A 323 -3.13 -2.26 -20.52
C VAL A 323 -3.88 -2.23 -21.84
N ASP A 324 -5.12 -2.71 -21.82
CA ASP A 324 -6.03 -2.69 -22.98
C ASP A 324 -6.08 -1.28 -23.61
N PRO A 325 -5.67 -1.12 -24.87
CA PRO A 325 -5.65 0.20 -25.53
C PRO A 325 -7.03 0.85 -25.65
N ALA A 326 -8.11 0.09 -25.54
CA ALA A 326 -9.47 0.61 -25.56
C ALA A 326 -9.89 1.24 -24.22
N GLN A 327 -9.14 0.98 -23.16
CA GLN A 327 -9.42 1.56 -21.84
C GLN A 327 -8.71 2.90 -21.69
N THR A 328 -9.48 4.00 -21.66
CA THR A 328 -8.97 5.37 -21.63
C THR A 328 -9.09 6.05 -20.29
N ALA A 329 -9.92 5.54 -19.38
CA ALA A 329 -10.11 6.10 -18.03
C ALA A 329 -10.16 4.99 -16.98
N SER A 330 -9.70 5.31 -15.76
CA SER A 330 -9.83 4.46 -14.58
C SER A 330 -10.03 5.28 -13.33
N ASP A 331 -10.86 4.75 -12.42
CA ASP A 331 -11.25 5.42 -11.18
C ASP A 331 -10.22 5.17 -10.06
N VAL A 332 -9.97 6.22 -9.27
CA VAL A 332 -9.27 6.15 -8.00
C VAL A 332 -10.25 6.47 -6.87
N PRO A 333 -10.80 5.47 -6.19
CA PRO A 333 -11.76 5.66 -5.11
C PRO A 333 -11.08 6.23 -3.85
N LEU A 334 -11.87 6.89 -3.00
CA LEU A 334 -11.38 7.41 -1.71
C LEU A 334 -11.14 6.29 -0.68
N ALA A 335 -11.71 5.11 -0.88
CA ALA A 335 -11.65 4.01 0.09
C ALA A 335 -10.39 3.15 -0.05
N GLY A 336 -9.78 2.82 1.09
CA GLY A 336 -8.63 1.90 1.14
C GLY A 336 -7.31 2.49 0.68
N LEU A 337 -6.54 1.71 -0.06
CA LEU A 337 -5.30 2.15 -0.70
C LEU A 337 -5.61 3.03 -1.90
N MET A 338 -4.80 4.07 -2.13
CA MET A 338 -4.92 4.86 -3.34
C MET A 338 -4.41 4.05 -4.54
N GLY A 339 -5.30 3.75 -5.44
CA GLY A 339 -4.95 3.03 -6.66
C GLY A 339 -6.08 3.03 -7.67
N VAL A 340 -5.68 2.85 -8.92
CA VAL A 340 -6.62 2.64 -10.03
C VAL A 340 -7.34 1.31 -9.86
N THR A 341 -8.59 1.25 -10.29
CA THR A 341 -9.43 0.06 -10.23
C THR A 341 -9.83 -0.42 -11.62
N GLY A 342 -10.07 -1.72 -11.76
CA GLY A 342 -10.60 -2.28 -12.99
C GLY A 342 -9.67 -2.14 -14.20
N VAL A 343 -8.35 -2.13 -14.01
CA VAL A 343 -7.37 -2.02 -15.10
C VAL A 343 -7.30 -3.33 -15.85
N ARG A 344 -7.72 -3.33 -17.11
CA ARG A 344 -7.68 -4.53 -17.97
C ARG A 344 -6.31 -4.68 -18.60
N VAL A 345 -5.68 -5.83 -18.32
CA VAL A 345 -4.38 -6.21 -18.88
C VAL A 345 -4.56 -7.35 -19.88
N THR A 346 -4.03 -7.17 -21.07
CA THR A 346 -4.14 -8.12 -22.19
C THR A 346 -2.77 -8.34 -22.81
N ARG A 347 -2.63 -9.39 -23.62
CA ARG A 347 -1.45 -9.59 -24.45
C ARG A 347 -1.57 -8.68 -25.69
N ARG A 348 -0.45 -8.07 -26.09
CA ARG A 348 -0.35 -7.34 -27.36
C ARG A 348 -0.64 -8.22 -28.55
#